data_12a9ece5fa851c343c7bd28d75cfb73d
#
_entry.id   12a9ece5fa851c343c7bd28d75cfb73d
#
_cell.length_a   1.000
_cell.length_b   1.000
_cell.length_c   1.000
_cell.angle_alpha   90.00
_cell.angle_beta   90.00
_cell.angle_gamma   90.00
#
_symmetry.space_group_name_H-M   'P 1'
#
loop_
_entity.id
_entity.type
_entity.pdbx_description
1 polymer ?
#
loop_
_entity_poly.entity_id
_entity_poly.type
_entity_poly.pdbx_seq_one_letter_code
_entity_poly.pdbx_strand_id
1 'polypeptide(L)'
;QQTVYTYIQSRFYRSPEVLLGLPYSSAIDMWSLGCIAVELFLGLPIFPGTSEYNQVCRIVDMLGLPPQFMLEQGRQTNEFFNVHTDAYGRRTYRLKPLEQYSHEHHVQEQPSKQYFPGSTLPEIIRLVPLSRRSGRAADMEKEMANRTAFIDFVSGLLNINPYERWTPQQAKMHPFITGEPLTRPWQPTAARPATPPPSAASSHTVALQGAPMPAGPTYRDEYAPSVPVHG
;
A
#
# COMPACT_ATOMS: atom_id res chain seq x y z
N GLN A 1 6.04 -18.86 12.00
CA GLN A 1 4.90 -18.25 11.26
C GLN A 1 4.92 -16.75 11.55
N GLN A 2 5.13 -15.95 10.53
CA GLN A 2 5.04 -14.49 10.67
C GLN A 2 3.57 -14.11 10.89
N THR A 3 3.27 -13.44 11.99
CA THR A 3 1.92 -12.98 12.29
C THR A 3 1.58 -11.85 11.31
N VAL A 4 0.51 -12.02 10.53
CA VAL A 4 0.02 -11.01 9.59
C VAL A 4 -1.18 -10.34 10.24
N TYR A 5 -1.00 -9.06 10.61
CA TYR A 5 -2.11 -8.24 11.09
C TYR A 5 -2.74 -7.54 9.90
N THR A 6 -4.02 -7.79 9.68
CA THR A 6 -4.78 -7.15 8.58
C THR A 6 -5.40 -5.81 9.00
N TYR A 7 -5.51 -5.55 10.29
CA TYR A 7 -6.08 -4.31 10.81
C TYR A 7 -4.97 -3.33 11.25
N ILE A 8 -4.12 -2.96 10.31
CA ILE A 8 -3.10 -1.92 10.47
C ILE A 8 -3.29 -0.87 9.38
N GLN A 9 -2.75 0.32 9.56
CA GLN A 9 -2.97 1.52 8.76
C GLN A 9 -4.44 2.00 8.84
N SER A 10 -4.67 3.28 8.65
CA SER A 10 -6.00 3.82 8.44
C SER A 10 -6.55 3.33 7.09
N ARG A 11 -7.82 2.95 7.03
CA ARG A 11 -8.43 2.28 5.87
C ARG A 11 -8.15 2.98 4.55
N PHE A 12 -8.34 4.29 4.46
CA PHE A 12 -8.15 5.04 3.22
C PHE A 12 -6.72 4.97 2.68
N TYR A 13 -5.75 4.68 3.54
CA TYR A 13 -4.32 4.64 3.24
C TYR A 13 -3.74 3.22 3.35
N ARG A 14 -4.60 2.23 3.58
CA ARG A 14 -4.21 0.82 3.74
C ARG A 14 -3.82 0.21 2.41
N SER A 15 -2.65 -0.41 2.39
CA SER A 15 -2.06 -0.98 1.18
C SER A 15 -2.77 -2.25 0.71
N PRO A 16 -2.68 -2.58 -0.59
CA PRO A 16 -3.28 -3.80 -1.14
C PRO A 16 -2.80 -5.08 -0.46
N GLU A 17 -1.49 -5.19 -0.14
CA GLU A 17 -0.93 -6.35 0.54
C GLU A 17 -1.49 -6.53 1.95
N VAL A 18 -1.79 -5.46 2.65
CA VAL A 18 -2.45 -5.54 3.97
C VAL A 18 -3.91 -5.97 3.80
N LEU A 19 -4.65 -5.37 2.87
CA LEU A 19 -6.06 -5.75 2.59
C LEU A 19 -6.20 -7.22 2.20
N LEU A 20 -5.28 -7.74 1.39
CA LEU A 20 -5.29 -9.12 0.94
C LEU A 20 -4.72 -10.12 1.96
N GLY A 21 -4.18 -9.64 3.07
CA GLY A 21 -3.61 -10.51 4.11
C GLY A 21 -2.30 -11.17 3.69
N LEU A 22 -1.48 -10.47 2.92
CA LEU A 22 -0.12 -10.87 2.56
C LEU A 22 0.89 -10.48 3.66
N PRO A 23 2.06 -11.12 3.73
CA PRO A 23 3.20 -10.57 4.44
C PRO A 23 3.54 -9.19 3.88
N TYR A 24 3.84 -8.24 4.76
CA TYR A 24 4.10 -6.86 4.36
C TYR A 24 5.43 -6.36 4.94
N SER A 25 5.92 -5.28 4.36
CA SER A 25 7.15 -4.59 4.73
C SER A 25 6.88 -3.08 4.88
N SER A 26 7.93 -2.29 5.09
CA SER A 26 7.84 -0.82 5.07
C SER A 26 7.34 -0.23 3.74
N ALA A 27 7.24 -1.03 2.68
CA ALA A 27 6.62 -0.60 1.41
C ALA A 27 5.16 -0.14 1.58
N ILE A 28 4.46 -0.58 2.65
CA ILE A 28 3.11 -0.12 2.97
C ILE A 28 3.05 1.40 3.20
N ASP A 29 4.12 1.99 3.75
CA ASP A 29 4.18 3.43 4.04
C ASP A 29 4.32 4.25 2.75
N MET A 30 4.99 3.71 1.73
CA MET A 30 5.08 4.34 0.41
C MET A 30 3.74 4.36 -0.32
N TRP A 31 2.92 3.34 -0.15
CA TRP A 31 1.53 3.35 -0.61
C TRP A 31 0.73 4.45 0.08
N SER A 32 0.79 4.53 1.41
CA SER A 32 0.11 5.58 2.17
C SER A 32 0.57 6.97 1.74
N LEU A 33 1.87 7.16 1.52
CA LEU A 33 2.42 8.43 1.01
C LEU A 33 1.83 8.79 -0.36
N GLY A 34 1.71 7.81 -1.27
CA GLY A 34 1.07 8.01 -2.57
C GLY A 34 -0.39 8.47 -2.44
N CYS A 35 -1.16 7.83 -1.56
CA CYS A 35 -2.53 8.25 -1.26
C CYS A 35 -2.60 9.68 -0.74
N ILE A 36 -1.74 10.04 0.21
CA ILE A 36 -1.69 11.38 0.81
C ILE A 36 -1.26 12.42 -0.21
N ALA A 37 -0.27 12.14 -1.07
CA ALA A 37 0.18 13.06 -2.10
C ALA A 37 -0.95 13.41 -3.08
N VAL A 38 -1.71 12.40 -3.52
CA VAL A 38 -2.87 12.61 -4.39
C VAL A 38 -3.97 13.38 -3.66
N GLU A 39 -4.24 13.07 -2.40
CA GLU A 39 -5.23 13.77 -1.57
C GLU A 39 -4.89 15.25 -1.40
N LEU A 40 -3.62 15.58 -1.16
CA LEU A 40 -3.16 16.99 -1.09
C LEU A 40 -3.37 17.74 -2.40
N PHE A 41 -3.28 17.05 -3.53
CA PHE A 41 -3.52 17.64 -4.84
C PHE A 41 -5.01 17.79 -5.14
N LEU A 42 -5.82 16.77 -4.85
CA LEU A 42 -7.26 16.73 -5.16
C LEU A 42 -8.13 17.43 -4.12
N GLY A 43 -7.66 17.54 -2.86
CA GLY A 43 -8.45 17.99 -1.72
C GLY A 43 -9.40 16.93 -1.14
N LEU A 44 -9.40 15.72 -1.66
CA LEU A 44 -10.22 14.59 -1.22
C LEU A 44 -9.40 13.29 -1.24
N PRO A 45 -9.66 12.35 -0.30
CA PRO A 45 -9.03 11.03 -0.32
C PRO A 45 -9.26 10.30 -1.65
N ILE A 46 -8.20 9.68 -2.19
CA ILE A 46 -8.30 8.95 -3.46
C ILE A 46 -9.13 7.66 -3.31
N PHE A 47 -8.99 6.95 -2.19
CA PHE A 47 -9.68 5.70 -1.92
C PHE A 47 -10.50 5.76 -0.61
N PRO A 48 -11.61 6.53 -0.57
CA PRO A 48 -12.43 6.69 0.64
C PRO A 48 -13.38 5.49 0.83
N GLY A 49 -12.83 4.31 1.09
CA GLY A 49 -13.60 3.09 1.28
C GLY A 49 -14.45 3.11 2.54
N THR A 50 -15.73 2.77 2.42
CA THR A 50 -16.68 2.68 3.53
C THR A 50 -16.54 1.37 4.32
N SER A 51 -15.96 0.35 3.69
CA SER A 51 -15.62 -0.96 4.25
C SER A 51 -14.30 -1.46 3.62
N GLU A 52 -13.78 -2.59 4.09
CA GLU A 52 -12.61 -3.22 3.44
C GLU A 52 -12.93 -3.68 2.02
N TYR A 53 -14.11 -4.27 1.81
CA TYR A 53 -14.58 -4.64 0.47
C TYR A 53 -14.64 -3.41 -0.45
N ASN A 54 -15.27 -2.32 0.00
CA ASN A 54 -15.35 -1.10 -0.78
C ASN A 54 -13.96 -0.49 -1.05
N GLN A 55 -13.03 -0.61 -0.09
CA GLN A 55 -11.64 -0.19 -0.26
C GLN A 55 -10.94 -0.96 -1.38
N VAL A 56 -11.06 -2.28 -1.39
CA VAL A 56 -10.52 -3.14 -2.45
C VAL A 56 -11.14 -2.81 -3.80
N CYS A 57 -12.48 -2.66 -3.86
CA CYS A 57 -13.18 -2.28 -5.10
C CYS A 57 -12.63 -0.98 -5.68
N ARG A 58 -12.48 0.08 -4.87
CA ARG A 58 -11.97 1.38 -5.32
C ARG A 58 -10.55 1.30 -5.88
N ILE A 59 -9.69 0.51 -5.24
CA ILE A 59 -8.32 0.31 -5.72
C ILE A 59 -8.33 -0.43 -7.06
N VAL A 60 -9.09 -1.50 -7.17
CA VAL A 60 -9.18 -2.32 -8.40
C VAL A 60 -9.82 -1.52 -9.55
N ASP A 61 -10.86 -0.75 -9.28
CA ASP A 61 -11.53 0.07 -10.29
C ASP A 61 -10.58 1.12 -10.89
N MET A 62 -9.70 1.69 -10.09
CA MET A 62 -8.79 2.74 -10.53
C MET A 62 -7.45 2.23 -11.07
N LEU A 63 -6.87 1.21 -10.46
CA LEU A 63 -5.52 0.74 -10.73
C LEU A 63 -5.45 -0.65 -11.38
N GLY A 64 -6.58 -1.33 -11.48
CA GLY A 64 -6.66 -2.69 -12.01
C GLY A 64 -6.48 -3.77 -10.95
N LEU A 65 -6.56 -5.02 -11.39
CA LEU A 65 -6.40 -6.18 -10.52
C LEU A 65 -4.98 -6.27 -9.95
N PRO A 66 -4.83 -6.69 -8.68
CA PRO A 66 -3.54 -7.08 -8.14
C PRO A 66 -2.89 -8.18 -9.00
N PRO A 67 -1.55 -8.24 -9.04
CA PRO A 67 -0.82 -9.33 -9.68
C PRO A 67 -1.27 -10.69 -9.16
N GLN A 68 -1.24 -11.70 -10.03
CA GLN A 68 -1.75 -13.03 -9.73
C GLN A 68 -1.14 -13.63 -8.47
N PHE A 69 0.18 -13.48 -8.26
CA PHE A 69 0.84 -14.01 -7.06
C PHE A 69 0.27 -13.43 -5.76
N MET A 70 -0.14 -12.15 -5.76
CA MET A 70 -0.77 -11.52 -4.60
C MET A 70 -2.15 -12.11 -4.33
N LEU A 71 -2.93 -12.34 -5.37
CA LEU A 71 -4.26 -12.95 -5.27
C LEU A 71 -4.18 -14.42 -4.84
N GLU A 72 -3.18 -15.16 -5.30
CA GLU A 72 -2.97 -16.57 -4.93
C GLU A 72 -2.48 -16.75 -3.50
N GLN A 73 -1.65 -15.84 -3.00
CA GLN A 73 -1.02 -15.94 -1.67
C GLN A 73 -1.77 -15.19 -0.58
N GLY A 74 -2.63 -14.26 -0.95
CA GLY A 74 -3.38 -13.44 -0.01
C GLY A 74 -4.38 -14.26 0.80
N ARG A 75 -4.26 -14.26 2.13
CA ARG A 75 -5.15 -15.01 3.04
C ARG A 75 -6.59 -14.50 3.01
N GLN A 76 -6.79 -13.23 2.65
CA GLN A 76 -8.09 -12.57 2.56
C GLN A 76 -8.62 -12.47 1.12
N THR A 77 -7.91 -13.02 0.13
CA THR A 77 -8.33 -12.90 -1.27
C THR A 77 -9.74 -13.45 -1.50
N ASN A 78 -10.07 -14.59 -0.91
CA ASN A 78 -11.39 -15.22 -1.07
C ASN A 78 -12.53 -14.44 -0.40
N GLU A 79 -12.22 -13.51 0.50
CA GLU A 79 -13.22 -12.60 1.06
C GLU A 79 -13.78 -11.66 -0.02
N PHE A 80 -12.90 -11.19 -0.92
CA PHE A 80 -13.22 -10.14 -1.89
C PHE A 80 -13.38 -10.65 -3.32
N PHE A 81 -12.78 -11.79 -3.67
CA PHE A 81 -12.71 -12.29 -5.03
C PHE A 81 -13.33 -13.67 -5.19
N ASN A 82 -14.03 -13.85 -6.31
CA ASN A 82 -14.37 -15.17 -6.83
C ASN A 82 -13.20 -15.71 -7.63
N VAL A 83 -12.91 -17.00 -7.46
CA VAL A 83 -11.84 -17.71 -8.15
C VAL A 83 -12.46 -18.70 -9.14
N HIS A 84 -12.09 -18.59 -10.40
CA HIS A 84 -12.45 -19.57 -11.43
C HIS A 84 -11.18 -20.28 -11.88
N THR A 85 -11.22 -21.61 -11.90
CA THR A 85 -10.12 -22.44 -12.42
C THR A 85 -10.54 -23.05 -13.74
N ASP A 86 -9.76 -22.81 -14.80
CA ASP A 86 -10.04 -23.37 -16.12
C ASP A 86 -9.61 -24.85 -16.20
N ALA A 87 -9.89 -25.49 -17.35
CA ALA A 87 -9.57 -26.89 -17.59
C ALA A 87 -8.05 -27.19 -17.56
N TYR A 88 -7.21 -26.16 -17.65
CA TYR A 88 -5.76 -26.25 -17.59
C TYR A 88 -5.18 -25.92 -16.22
N GLY A 89 -6.05 -25.74 -15.21
CA GLY A 89 -5.64 -25.40 -13.85
C GLY A 89 -5.27 -23.93 -13.64
N ARG A 90 -5.49 -23.04 -14.61
CA ARG A 90 -5.21 -21.61 -14.47
C ARG A 90 -6.34 -20.94 -13.67
N ARG A 91 -5.95 -20.17 -12.70
CA ARG A 91 -6.88 -19.42 -11.85
C ARG A 91 -7.08 -18.00 -12.38
N THR A 92 -8.33 -17.60 -12.47
CA THR A 92 -8.74 -16.21 -12.75
C THR A 92 -9.54 -15.68 -11.58
N TYR A 93 -9.37 -14.39 -11.31
CA TYR A 93 -9.96 -13.73 -10.15
C TYR A 93 -10.87 -12.60 -10.62
N ARG A 94 -12.04 -12.49 -10.00
CA ARG A 94 -12.99 -11.40 -10.24
C ARG A 94 -13.50 -10.90 -8.89
N LEU A 95 -13.62 -9.59 -8.74
CA LEU A 95 -14.30 -9.04 -7.56
C LEU A 95 -15.68 -9.65 -7.42
N LYS A 96 -16.04 -10.00 -6.19
CA LYS A 96 -17.42 -10.43 -5.89
C LYS A 96 -18.34 -9.27 -6.19
N PRO A 97 -19.50 -9.50 -6.83
CA PRO A 97 -20.56 -8.51 -6.91
C PRO A 97 -21.00 -8.06 -5.51
N LEU A 98 -21.43 -6.82 -5.40
CA LEU A 98 -21.85 -6.21 -4.14
C LEU A 98 -22.93 -7.03 -3.42
N GLU A 99 -23.91 -7.54 -4.17
CA GLU A 99 -25.00 -8.37 -3.65
C GLU A 99 -24.48 -9.69 -3.09
N GLN A 100 -23.52 -10.33 -3.79
CA GLN A 100 -22.93 -11.58 -3.34
C GLN A 100 -22.15 -11.36 -2.04
N TYR A 101 -21.29 -10.34 -1.99
CA TYR A 101 -20.52 -10.01 -0.79
C TYR A 101 -21.42 -9.70 0.39
N SER A 102 -22.47 -8.87 0.17
CA SER A 102 -23.43 -8.50 1.20
C SER A 102 -24.17 -9.73 1.76
N HIS A 103 -24.55 -10.66 0.91
CA HIS A 103 -25.22 -11.89 1.31
C HIS A 103 -24.30 -12.82 2.11
N GLU A 104 -23.07 -13.05 1.61
CA GLU A 104 -22.09 -13.95 2.25
C GLU A 104 -21.65 -13.45 3.64
N HIS A 105 -21.50 -12.14 3.80
CA HIS A 105 -21.04 -11.53 5.05
C HIS A 105 -22.15 -11.01 5.96
N HIS A 106 -23.41 -11.17 5.56
CA HIS A 106 -24.58 -10.68 6.31
C HIS A 106 -24.52 -9.17 6.62
N VAL A 107 -24.01 -8.39 5.65
CA VAL A 107 -23.91 -6.93 5.72
C VAL A 107 -24.69 -6.30 4.59
N GLN A 108 -24.96 -5.01 4.70
CA GLN A 108 -25.57 -4.23 3.61
C GLN A 108 -24.53 -3.26 3.07
N GLU A 109 -23.73 -3.74 2.10
CA GLU A 109 -22.80 -2.87 1.40
C GLU A 109 -23.55 -1.88 0.51
N GLN A 110 -22.97 -0.68 0.39
CA GLN A 110 -23.51 0.36 -0.47
C GLN A 110 -22.66 0.50 -1.74
N PRO A 111 -23.27 0.82 -2.89
CA PRO A 111 -22.53 1.13 -4.10
C PRO A 111 -21.48 2.21 -3.87
N SER A 112 -20.34 2.08 -4.50
CA SER A 112 -19.28 3.08 -4.41
C SER A 112 -19.76 4.43 -4.94
N LYS A 113 -19.77 5.45 -4.09
CA LYS A 113 -20.02 6.82 -4.54
C LYS A 113 -18.82 7.29 -5.38
N GLN A 114 -19.10 7.79 -6.56
CA GLN A 114 -18.08 8.40 -7.41
C GLN A 114 -17.82 9.84 -6.95
N TYR A 115 -16.57 10.17 -6.64
CA TYR A 115 -16.17 11.50 -6.17
C TYR A 115 -15.43 12.30 -7.24
N PHE A 116 -14.91 11.63 -8.26
CA PHE A 116 -14.08 12.24 -9.29
C PHE A 116 -14.70 12.08 -10.67
N PRO A 117 -14.48 13.05 -11.57
CA PRO A 117 -15.04 13.01 -12.93
C PRO A 117 -14.35 12.00 -13.86
N GLY A 118 -13.19 11.48 -13.49
CA GLY A 118 -12.43 10.46 -14.24
C GLY A 118 -12.46 9.11 -13.55
N SER A 119 -12.04 8.07 -14.25
CA SER A 119 -11.95 6.70 -13.76
C SER A 119 -10.53 6.24 -13.49
N THR A 120 -9.54 6.85 -14.11
CA THR A 120 -8.12 6.54 -13.92
C THR A 120 -7.39 7.66 -13.18
N LEU A 121 -6.31 7.30 -12.48
CA LEU A 121 -5.49 8.27 -11.76
C LEU A 121 -4.98 9.42 -12.65
N PRO A 122 -4.44 9.17 -13.87
CA PRO A 122 -4.05 10.24 -14.76
C PRO A 122 -5.20 11.16 -15.19
N GLU A 123 -6.38 10.60 -15.48
CA GLU A 123 -7.57 11.39 -15.86
C GLU A 123 -8.00 12.32 -14.74
N ILE A 124 -8.12 11.78 -13.53
CA ILE A 124 -8.57 12.56 -12.37
C ILE A 124 -7.64 13.76 -12.15
N ILE A 125 -6.31 13.54 -12.19
CA ILE A 125 -5.34 14.62 -11.96
C ILE A 125 -5.38 15.66 -13.09
N ARG A 126 -5.52 15.22 -14.35
CA ARG A 126 -5.59 16.14 -15.50
C ARG A 126 -6.86 16.97 -15.53
N LEU A 127 -7.99 16.40 -15.05
CA LEU A 127 -9.30 17.07 -15.06
C LEU A 127 -9.46 18.11 -13.94
N VAL A 128 -8.56 18.17 -12.97
CA VAL A 128 -8.59 19.26 -11.96
C VAL A 128 -8.46 20.61 -12.69
N PRO A 129 -9.37 21.57 -12.44
CA PRO A 129 -9.31 22.88 -13.08
C PRO A 129 -7.95 23.56 -12.88
N LEU A 130 -7.45 24.21 -13.92
CA LEU A 130 -6.24 25.01 -13.84
C LEU A 130 -6.51 26.26 -12.95
N SER A 131 -5.51 26.65 -12.17
CA SER A 131 -5.62 27.86 -11.36
C SER A 131 -5.86 29.08 -12.27
N ARG A 132 -6.76 29.98 -11.87
CA ARG A 132 -7.02 31.24 -12.59
C ARG A 132 -5.79 32.15 -12.74
N ARG A 133 -4.72 31.87 -12.03
CA ARG A 133 -3.42 32.56 -12.16
C ARG A 133 -2.65 32.16 -13.42
N SER A 134 -3.01 31.05 -14.07
CA SER A 134 -2.38 30.54 -15.30
C SER A 134 -2.94 31.22 -16.54
N GLY A 135 -2.93 32.55 -16.58
CA GLY A 135 -3.45 33.32 -17.75
C GLY A 135 -2.51 33.34 -18.95
N ARG A 136 -1.25 32.92 -18.78
CA ARG A 136 -0.22 32.89 -19.82
C ARG A 136 -0.06 31.48 -20.36
N ALA A 137 0.15 31.33 -21.67
CA ALA A 137 0.37 30.02 -22.30
C ALA A 137 1.57 29.28 -21.66
N ALA A 138 2.65 29.98 -21.33
CA ALA A 138 3.82 29.42 -20.67
C ALA A 138 3.52 28.87 -19.25
N ASP A 139 2.64 29.52 -18.49
CA ASP A 139 2.22 29.06 -17.17
C ASP A 139 1.37 27.79 -17.27
N MET A 140 0.52 27.70 -18.29
CA MET A 140 -0.28 26.49 -18.56
C MET A 140 0.61 25.32 -18.97
N GLU A 141 1.59 25.54 -19.84
CA GLU A 141 2.54 24.51 -20.25
C GLU A 141 3.35 23.98 -19.07
N LYS A 142 3.84 24.87 -18.22
CA LYS A 142 4.54 24.50 -16.99
C LYS A 142 3.67 23.70 -16.03
N GLU A 143 2.41 24.11 -15.85
CA GLU A 143 1.46 23.39 -15.01
C GLU A 143 1.18 21.99 -15.54
N MET A 144 0.99 21.85 -16.86
CA MET A 144 0.77 20.53 -17.48
C MET A 144 2.00 19.63 -17.38
N ALA A 145 3.21 20.18 -17.52
CA ALA A 145 4.45 19.44 -17.29
C ALA A 145 4.57 18.97 -15.83
N ASN A 146 4.24 19.84 -14.86
CA ASN A 146 4.22 19.49 -13.45
C ASN A 146 3.22 18.38 -13.14
N ARG A 147 2.01 18.43 -13.70
CA ARG A 147 1.01 17.36 -13.55
C ARG A 147 1.47 16.05 -14.14
N THR A 148 2.12 16.09 -15.29
CA THR A 148 2.69 14.90 -15.92
C THR A 148 3.76 14.26 -15.02
N ALA A 149 4.66 15.07 -14.46
CA ALA A 149 5.67 14.59 -13.51
C ALA A 149 5.03 14.08 -12.20
N PHE A 150 3.99 14.75 -11.71
CA PHE A 150 3.25 14.30 -10.53
C PHE A 150 2.53 12.97 -10.75
N ILE A 151 1.87 12.78 -11.89
CA ILE A 151 1.22 11.51 -12.25
C ILE A 151 2.24 10.38 -12.28
N ASP A 152 3.39 10.59 -12.91
CA ASP A 152 4.46 9.60 -12.98
C ASP A 152 4.98 9.26 -11.56
N PHE A 153 5.20 10.26 -10.73
CA PHE A 153 5.64 10.11 -9.34
C PHE A 153 4.66 9.29 -8.51
N VAL A 154 3.39 9.67 -8.46
CA VAL A 154 2.40 8.98 -7.63
C VAL A 154 2.07 7.59 -8.17
N SER A 155 2.18 7.35 -9.47
CA SER A 155 2.02 6.03 -10.07
C SER A 155 3.08 5.04 -9.58
N GLY A 156 4.31 5.49 -9.33
CA GLY A 156 5.36 4.66 -8.75
C GLY A 156 5.14 4.33 -7.27
N LEU A 157 4.49 5.24 -6.52
CA LEU A 157 4.12 5.04 -5.12
C LEU A 157 2.86 4.16 -4.98
N LEU A 158 1.90 4.32 -5.88
CA LEU A 158 0.65 3.56 -5.92
C LEU A 158 0.75 2.30 -6.79
N ASN A 159 1.94 1.74 -6.92
CA ASN A 159 2.09 0.42 -7.52
C ASN A 159 1.50 -0.62 -6.57
N ILE A 160 0.52 -1.40 -7.07
CA ILE A 160 -0.13 -2.47 -6.29
C ILE A 160 0.89 -3.52 -5.87
N ASN A 161 1.86 -3.84 -6.75
CA ASN A 161 2.95 -4.75 -6.44
C ASN A 161 3.95 -4.09 -5.48
N PRO A 162 4.04 -4.53 -4.22
CA PRO A 162 4.94 -3.92 -3.23
C PRO A 162 6.43 -4.08 -3.59
N TYR A 163 6.79 -5.09 -4.40
CA TYR A 163 8.18 -5.32 -4.83
C TYR A 163 8.63 -4.36 -5.94
N GLU A 164 7.68 -3.82 -6.72
CA GLU A 164 7.93 -2.83 -7.77
C GLU A 164 7.64 -1.41 -7.31
N ARG A 165 6.97 -1.26 -6.17
CA ARG A 165 6.69 0.04 -5.57
C ARG A 165 7.98 0.72 -5.15
N TRP A 166 8.13 1.99 -5.50
CA TRP A 166 9.35 2.74 -5.22
C TRP A 166 9.61 2.88 -3.71
N THR A 167 10.88 2.68 -3.35
CA THR A 167 11.40 2.95 -2.01
C THR A 167 11.57 4.46 -1.79
N PRO A 168 11.71 4.92 -0.53
CA PRO A 168 12.01 6.33 -0.26
C PRO A 168 13.28 6.81 -0.97
N GLN A 169 14.31 5.96 -1.03
CA GLN A 169 15.59 6.28 -1.68
C GLN A 169 15.45 6.45 -3.19
N GLN A 170 14.57 5.68 -3.81
CA GLN A 170 14.22 5.82 -5.22
C GLN A 170 13.34 7.06 -5.45
N ALA A 171 12.25 7.17 -4.73
CA ALA A 171 11.26 8.22 -4.91
C ALA A 171 11.85 9.65 -4.79
N LYS A 172 12.77 9.87 -3.86
CA LYS A 172 13.43 11.19 -3.68
C LYS A 172 14.23 11.66 -4.88
N MET A 173 14.63 10.74 -5.77
CA MET A 173 15.40 11.04 -6.99
C MET A 173 14.52 11.35 -8.19
N HIS A 174 13.20 11.25 -8.04
CA HIS A 174 12.25 11.48 -9.12
C HIS A 174 12.27 12.97 -9.55
N PRO A 175 12.16 13.27 -10.86
CA PRO A 175 12.12 14.63 -11.40
C PRO A 175 11.10 15.55 -10.75
N PHE A 176 9.94 15.02 -10.34
CA PHE A 176 8.95 15.78 -9.58
C PHE A 176 9.50 16.35 -8.26
N ILE A 177 10.40 15.61 -7.60
CA ILE A 177 11.04 16.04 -6.34
C ILE A 177 12.27 16.90 -6.59
N THR A 178 13.11 16.52 -7.58
CA THR A 178 14.36 17.24 -7.86
C THR A 178 14.16 18.54 -8.63
N GLY A 179 12.99 18.70 -9.27
CA GLY A 179 12.68 19.85 -10.10
C GLY A 179 13.26 19.76 -11.53
N GLU A 180 13.82 18.62 -11.89
CA GLU A 180 14.30 18.37 -13.25
C GLU A 180 13.13 18.13 -14.22
N PRO A 181 13.27 18.45 -15.52
CA PRO A 181 12.25 18.13 -16.50
C PRO A 181 12.04 16.62 -16.67
N LEU A 182 10.79 16.16 -16.62
CA LEU A 182 10.47 14.78 -16.96
C LEU A 182 10.36 14.65 -18.49
N THR A 183 11.33 14.01 -19.11
CA THR A 183 11.41 13.85 -20.59
C THR A 183 10.88 12.48 -21.05
N ARG A 184 10.76 11.51 -20.15
CA ARG A 184 10.27 10.15 -20.37
C ARG A 184 9.74 9.58 -19.06
N PRO A 185 8.91 8.50 -19.08
CA PRO A 185 8.54 7.79 -17.87
C PRO A 185 9.78 7.45 -17.05
N TRP A 186 9.77 7.87 -15.79
CA TRP A 186 10.93 7.71 -14.93
C TRP A 186 11.05 6.27 -14.45
N GLN A 187 12.27 5.77 -14.46
CA GLN A 187 12.58 4.45 -13.90
C GLN A 187 13.63 4.63 -12.83
N PRO A 188 13.43 4.11 -11.62
CA PRO A 188 14.44 4.13 -10.60
C PRO A 188 15.69 3.39 -11.11
N THR A 189 16.85 3.96 -10.91
CA THR A 189 18.10 3.23 -11.12
C THR A 189 18.02 1.94 -10.31
N ALA A 190 18.28 0.79 -10.93
CA ALA A 190 18.17 -0.50 -10.28
C ALA A 190 18.89 -0.43 -8.93
N ALA A 191 18.14 -0.58 -7.85
CA ALA A 191 18.74 -0.74 -6.54
C ALA A 191 19.70 -1.94 -6.67
N ARG A 192 20.97 -1.72 -6.32
CA ARG A 192 21.95 -2.81 -6.24
C ARG A 192 21.27 -3.95 -5.50
N PRO A 193 21.23 -5.19 -6.05
CA PRO A 193 20.53 -6.29 -5.41
C PRO A 193 20.94 -6.33 -3.94
N ALA A 194 19.96 -6.29 -3.05
CA ALA A 194 20.21 -6.54 -1.65
C ALA A 194 20.92 -7.90 -1.60
N THR A 195 22.16 -7.92 -1.12
CA THR A 195 22.85 -9.18 -0.85
C THR A 195 21.89 -10.04 -0.04
N PRO A 196 21.60 -11.27 -0.48
CA PRO A 196 20.76 -12.17 0.31
C PRO A 196 21.35 -12.26 1.71
N PRO A 197 20.53 -12.35 2.76
CA PRO A 197 21.05 -12.55 4.11
C PRO A 197 21.98 -13.76 4.08
N PRO A 198 23.14 -13.72 4.77
CA PRO A 198 24.08 -14.82 4.75
C PRO A 198 23.34 -16.09 5.16
N SER A 199 23.32 -17.05 4.26
CA SER A 199 22.83 -18.40 4.53
C SER A 199 23.54 -18.87 5.79
N ALA A 200 22.77 -19.32 6.78
CA ALA A 200 23.31 -19.91 7.99
C ALA A 200 24.17 -21.12 7.61
N ALA A 201 25.46 -20.87 7.45
CA ALA A 201 26.43 -21.93 7.27
C ALA A 201 26.50 -22.75 8.56
N SER A 202 26.39 -24.02 8.37
CA SER A 202 26.51 -25.12 9.32
C SER A 202 27.39 -24.81 10.53
N SER A 203 26.81 -24.92 11.70
CA SER A 203 27.48 -24.94 12.98
C SER A 203 28.41 -26.17 13.10
N HIS A 204 29.71 -25.96 12.98
CA HIS A 204 30.68 -26.88 13.56
C HIS A 204 30.71 -26.62 15.05
N THR A 205 30.30 -27.65 15.77
CA THR A 205 30.41 -27.80 17.24
C THR A 205 31.86 -27.75 17.64
N VAL A 206 32.25 -26.72 18.38
CA VAL A 206 33.47 -26.74 19.23
C VAL A 206 33.00 -26.53 20.64
N ALA A 207 33.15 -27.58 21.43
CA ALA A 207 32.98 -27.57 22.87
C ALA A 207 34.08 -26.73 23.50
N LEU A 208 33.74 -25.71 24.25
CA LEU A 208 34.64 -25.06 25.21
C LEU A 208 33.97 -24.96 26.58
N GLN A 209 34.73 -25.48 27.52
CA GLN A 209 34.44 -25.62 28.95
C GLN A 209 34.17 -24.27 29.64
N GLY A 210 33.41 -24.39 30.71
CA GLY A 210 32.84 -23.35 31.53
C GLY A 210 33.75 -22.35 32.19
N ALA A 211 33.16 -21.18 32.41
CA ALA A 211 33.48 -20.25 33.47
C ALA A 211 32.19 -19.66 34.05
N PRO A 212 32.06 -19.44 35.36
CA PRO A 212 30.83 -19.03 35.99
C PRO A 212 30.56 -17.52 35.82
N MET A 213 29.31 -17.19 35.54
CA MET A 213 28.81 -15.81 35.46
C MET A 213 28.55 -15.24 36.88
N PRO A 214 28.84 -13.97 37.12
CA PRO A 214 28.44 -13.29 38.34
C PRO A 214 26.96 -12.90 38.32
N ALA A 215 26.31 -12.99 39.49
CA ALA A 215 24.92 -12.67 39.73
C ALA A 215 24.67 -11.15 39.52
N GLY A 216 23.69 -10.80 38.67
CA GLY A 216 23.18 -9.45 38.53
C GLY A 216 22.07 -9.13 39.55
N PRO A 217 21.83 -7.86 39.85
CA PRO A 217 20.95 -7.44 40.94
C PRO A 217 19.46 -7.65 40.61
N THR A 218 18.75 -8.17 41.62
CA THR A 218 17.30 -8.32 41.65
C THR A 218 16.63 -6.96 41.71
N TYR A 219 15.80 -6.63 40.71
CA TYR A 219 14.89 -5.52 40.76
C TYR A 219 13.59 -5.93 41.47
N ARG A 220 13.27 -5.22 42.53
CA ARG A 220 12.07 -5.40 43.36
C ARG A 220 10.92 -4.66 42.71
N ASP A 221 9.82 -5.36 42.42
CA ASP A 221 8.54 -4.78 42.05
C ASP A 221 7.90 -4.09 43.24
N GLU A 222 7.77 -2.79 43.15
CA GLU A 222 6.87 -1.99 43.98
C GLU A 222 6.11 -1.03 43.05
N TYR A 223 4.87 -1.39 42.66
CA TYR A 223 3.74 -0.45 42.46
C TYR A 223 2.50 -1.25 42.02
N ALA A 224 1.68 -1.61 43.00
CA ALA A 224 0.28 -1.96 42.79
C ALA A 224 -0.59 -0.82 43.32
N PRO A 225 -1.48 -0.21 42.54
CA PRO A 225 -2.50 0.66 43.09
C PRO A 225 -3.74 -0.14 43.52
N SER A 226 -4.10 -0.01 44.78
CA SER A 226 -5.32 -0.49 45.39
C SER A 226 -6.57 0.22 44.87
N VAL A 227 -7.57 -0.57 44.49
CA VAL A 227 -8.93 -0.08 44.15
C VAL A 227 -9.75 -0.06 45.44
N PRO A 228 -10.45 1.02 45.79
CA PRO A 228 -11.41 1.02 46.89
C PRO A 228 -12.76 0.47 46.42
N VAL A 229 -13.24 -0.54 47.14
CA VAL A 229 -14.65 -0.99 47.13
C VAL A 229 -15.47 -0.05 47.99
N HIS A 230 -16.51 0.56 47.43
CA HIS A 230 -17.62 1.14 48.18
C HIS A 230 -18.92 0.41 47.86
N GLY A 231 -19.61 0.12 49.01
CA GLY A 231 -20.86 -0.60 49.09
C GLY A 231 -22.08 0.09 48.52
#